data_f94e58a5f3bf8b6e507751ca68c2f0ba
#
_entry.id   f94e58a5f3bf8b6e507751ca68c2f0ba
#
_cell.length_a   1.000
_cell.length_b   1.000
_cell.length_c   1.000
_cell.angle_alpha   90.00
_cell.angle_beta   90.00
_cell.angle_gamma   90.00
#
_symmetry.space_group_name_H-M   'P 1'
#
loop_
_entity.id
_entity.type
_entity.pdbx_description
1 polymer ?
#
loop_
_entity_poly.entity_id
_entity_poly.type
_entity_poly.pdbx_seq_one_letter_code
_entity_poly.pdbx_strand_id
1 'polypeptide(L)'
;MRSTILKNIYKSICLVLVVAVFACDANIEVDKTFEEILAAQPTVVSFTPASAPIQSLVTITGTNLNFVTHAYIGGVEAEIYSRENQHTLIIKVPASATGGSIRLTTDSNKEASSAESLVILYPVPEIKSEIPIMSAVNEVITITGKNLQVVTRVTFGTVDGVIEHQDDRTLIVKTPNTGPSPLVLTYSYNTVSGEVSVPLKDNYTVDIPTPEVSGFPKAILKNTQVVIGGTDMNLVTAINFGGTAIATFDVTPTSVSFAPPADLPTGFYVINLIYGEAMVVSSPQVAYINRDVETYFNFETQGIEVVTAGQAAQIKANQLNGTVEQPPFPSSTNYHHLKMLSPTDNGSTIAYMRFSFATNTTWKTAFDKGAFNNNPVLHFWLNTNNTTPTLRLYATAAASKKLVRYNTNGKWVLVAVRLRDMFPTVTASDFASGNYMRMNYLTDNQANIPLEVNTDWYIITDEVLTGVGAVDLTNSFN
;
A
#
# COMPACT_ATOMS: atom_id res chain seq x y z
N MET A 1 18.85 -102.22 33.03
CA MET A 1 17.62 -101.58 32.45
C MET A 1 17.63 -100.04 32.33
N ARG A 2 18.36 -99.30 33.15
CA ARG A 2 18.41 -97.78 33.01
C ARG A 2 19.22 -97.24 31.85
N SER A 3 20.24 -97.94 31.36
CA SER A 3 21.11 -97.48 30.30
C SER A 3 20.48 -97.56 28.92
N THR A 4 19.56 -98.47 28.68
CA THR A 4 18.88 -98.64 27.37
C THR A 4 17.73 -97.66 27.15
N ILE A 5 17.09 -97.28 28.22
CA ILE A 5 15.99 -96.28 28.16
C ILE A 5 16.53 -94.87 27.84
N LEU A 6 17.70 -94.50 28.44
CA LEU A 6 18.28 -93.15 28.14
C LEU A 6 18.79 -93.07 26.72
N LYS A 7 19.32 -94.16 26.15
CA LYS A 7 19.78 -94.15 24.73
C LYS A 7 18.65 -94.03 23.74
N ASN A 8 17.47 -94.60 24.06
CA ASN A 8 16.30 -94.48 23.19
C ASN A 8 15.62 -93.09 23.30
N ILE A 9 15.63 -92.48 24.47
CA ILE A 9 15.14 -91.11 24.67
C ILE A 9 16.03 -90.14 23.92
N TYR A 10 17.37 -90.27 23.95
CA TYR A 10 18.30 -89.42 23.22
C TYR A 10 18.15 -89.56 21.71
N LYS A 11 17.89 -90.77 21.18
CA LYS A 11 17.64 -90.98 19.76
C LYS A 11 16.29 -90.39 19.31
N SER A 12 15.26 -90.44 20.15
CA SER A 12 13.99 -89.87 19.87
C SER A 12 14.03 -88.35 19.96
N ILE A 13 14.77 -87.77 20.88
CA ILE A 13 14.97 -86.28 20.94
C ILE A 13 15.81 -85.82 19.78
N CYS A 14 16.87 -86.48 19.34
CA CYS A 14 17.63 -86.11 18.15
C CYS A 14 16.81 -86.24 16.87
N LEU A 15 15.93 -87.28 16.79
CA LEU A 15 15.08 -87.43 15.60
C LEU A 15 14.00 -86.34 15.55
N VAL A 16 13.44 -85.92 16.68
CA VAL A 16 12.48 -84.77 16.74
C VAL A 16 13.16 -83.43 16.45
N LEU A 17 14.44 -83.30 16.94
CA LEU A 17 15.18 -82.05 16.64
C LEU A 17 15.59 -81.95 15.13
N VAL A 18 15.92 -83.07 14.48
CA VAL A 18 16.24 -83.13 13.06
C VAL A 18 14.98 -82.82 12.21
N VAL A 19 13.83 -83.34 12.59
CA VAL A 19 12.55 -83.07 11.91
C VAL A 19 12.16 -81.58 12.09
N ALA A 20 12.44 -81.00 13.27
CA ALA A 20 12.14 -79.56 13.50
C ALA A 20 13.05 -78.63 12.69
N VAL A 21 14.31 -79.03 12.44
CA VAL A 21 15.23 -78.26 11.59
C VAL A 21 14.80 -78.30 10.08
N PHE A 22 14.32 -79.49 9.64
CA PHE A 22 13.78 -79.57 8.26
C PHE A 22 12.42 -78.91 8.10
N ALA A 23 11.59 -78.79 9.11
CA ALA A 23 10.35 -78.05 9.08
C ALA A 23 10.59 -76.55 9.05
N CYS A 24 11.70 -76.00 9.56
CA CYS A 24 12.06 -74.63 9.50
C CYS A 24 12.59 -74.22 8.09
N ASP A 25 13.29 -75.17 7.42
CA ASP A 25 13.76 -74.89 6.06
C ASP A 25 12.62 -74.87 5.00
N ALA A 26 11.59 -75.68 5.21
CA ALA A 26 10.43 -75.66 4.30
C ALA A 26 9.61 -74.34 4.41
N ASN A 27 9.57 -73.70 5.59
CA ASN A 27 8.96 -72.40 5.76
C ASN A 27 9.82 -71.25 5.16
N ILE A 28 11.15 -71.41 5.16
CA ILE A 28 12.04 -70.40 4.55
C ILE A 28 11.95 -70.42 3.01
N GLU A 29 11.72 -71.58 2.39
CA GLU A 29 11.51 -71.63 0.94
C GLU A 29 10.15 -71.09 0.51
N VAL A 30 9.12 -71.28 1.31
CA VAL A 30 7.79 -70.69 1.07
C VAL A 30 7.85 -69.17 1.24
N ASP A 31 8.52 -68.70 2.29
CA ASP A 31 8.69 -67.25 2.51
C ASP A 31 9.54 -66.59 1.40
N LYS A 32 10.59 -67.25 0.92
CA LYS A 32 11.40 -66.78 -0.23
C LYS A 32 10.58 -66.72 -1.51
N THR A 33 9.75 -67.73 -1.76
CA THR A 33 8.91 -67.76 -2.95
C THR A 33 7.84 -66.62 -2.90
N PHE A 34 7.36 -66.37 -1.71
CA PHE A 34 6.40 -65.25 -1.48
C PHE A 34 7.07 -63.92 -1.62
N GLU A 35 8.26 -63.70 -1.07
CA GLU A 35 9.07 -62.49 -1.26
C GLU A 35 9.48 -62.31 -2.71
N GLU A 36 9.84 -63.37 -3.43
CA GLU A 36 10.13 -63.31 -4.86
C GLU A 36 8.92 -62.94 -5.71
N ILE A 37 7.74 -63.41 -5.38
CA ILE A 37 6.48 -63.05 -6.04
C ILE A 37 6.13 -61.58 -5.72
N LEU A 38 6.22 -61.16 -4.47
CA LEU A 38 6.00 -59.76 -4.07
C LEU A 38 7.06 -58.80 -4.67
N ALA A 39 8.27 -59.33 -4.88
CA ALA A 39 9.37 -58.60 -5.51
C ALA A 39 9.35 -58.69 -7.05
N ALA A 40 8.34 -59.32 -7.65
CA ALA A 40 8.23 -59.41 -9.10
C ALA A 40 8.08 -58.04 -9.72
N GLN A 41 9.02 -57.68 -10.59
CA GLN A 41 9.00 -56.39 -11.27
C GLN A 41 7.84 -56.34 -12.25
N PRO A 42 6.98 -55.30 -12.18
CA PRO A 42 5.98 -55.09 -13.21
C PRO A 42 6.65 -54.74 -14.56
N THR A 43 5.96 -54.98 -15.65
CA THR A 43 6.36 -54.48 -16.98
C THR A 43 5.18 -53.76 -17.62
N VAL A 44 5.45 -52.74 -18.43
CA VAL A 44 4.48 -52.14 -19.32
C VAL A 44 4.85 -52.52 -20.75
N VAL A 45 4.06 -53.35 -21.40
CA VAL A 45 4.25 -53.74 -22.77
C VAL A 45 3.60 -52.76 -23.73
N SER A 46 2.36 -52.34 -23.41
CA SER A 46 1.62 -51.35 -24.17
C SER A 46 0.56 -50.72 -23.32
N PHE A 47 -0.04 -49.68 -23.84
CA PHE A 47 -1.26 -49.08 -23.28
C PHE A 47 -2.16 -48.59 -24.42
N THR A 48 -3.45 -48.54 -24.13
CA THR A 48 -4.47 -48.11 -25.11
C THR A 48 -5.58 -47.33 -24.40
N PRO A 49 -6.06 -46.21 -24.98
CA PRO A 49 -5.58 -45.55 -26.21
C PRO A 49 -4.22 -44.83 -26.02
N ALA A 50 -3.51 -44.56 -27.13
CA ALA A 50 -2.25 -43.80 -27.12
C ALA A 50 -2.47 -42.29 -26.78
N SER A 51 -3.71 -41.81 -26.99
CA SER A 51 -4.13 -40.48 -26.55
C SER A 51 -5.48 -40.58 -25.84
N ALA A 52 -5.64 -39.88 -24.72
CA ALA A 52 -6.81 -40.01 -23.86
C ALA A 52 -7.24 -38.66 -23.28
N PRO A 53 -8.56 -38.38 -23.22
CA PRO A 53 -9.08 -37.22 -22.49
C PRO A 53 -8.75 -37.32 -20.97
N ILE A 54 -8.67 -36.16 -20.30
CA ILE A 54 -8.68 -36.15 -18.84
C ILE A 54 -9.92 -36.87 -18.29
N GLN A 55 -9.79 -37.51 -17.14
CA GLN A 55 -10.84 -38.30 -16.46
C GLN A 55 -11.30 -39.56 -17.26
N SER A 56 -10.73 -39.87 -18.42
CA SER A 56 -11.01 -41.11 -19.14
C SER A 56 -10.12 -42.26 -18.64
N LEU A 57 -10.44 -43.47 -19.12
CA LEU A 57 -9.72 -44.70 -18.73
C LEU A 57 -8.66 -45.06 -19.77
N VAL A 58 -7.52 -45.54 -19.29
CA VAL A 58 -6.44 -46.10 -20.09
C VAL A 58 -6.15 -47.49 -19.60
N THR A 59 -6.12 -48.44 -20.52
CA THR A 59 -5.83 -49.85 -20.26
C THR A 59 -4.34 -50.10 -20.51
N ILE A 60 -3.64 -50.63 -19.51
CA ILE A 60 -2.23 -50.99 -19.56
C ILE A 60 -2.12 -52.51 -19.69
N THR A 61 -1.31 -52.97 -20.62
CA THR A 61 -0.99 -54.40 -20.78
C THR A 61 0.46 -54.64 -20.44
N GLY A 62 0.71 -55.68 -19.64
CA GLY A 62 2.07 -55.98 -19.15
C GLY A 62 2.13 -57.32 -18.43
N THR A 63 3.09 -57.42 -17.51
CA THR A 63 3.21 -58.54 -16.58
C THR A 63 3.32 -58.07 -15.14
N ASN A 64 2.89 -58.88 -14.18
CA ASN A 64 2.91 -58.58 -12.75
C ASN A 64 2.14 -57.31 -12.35
N LEU A 65 1.14 -56.93 -13.15
CA LEU A 65 0.37 -55.72 -12.94
C LEU A 65 -0.56 -55.79 -11.73
N ASN A 66 -0.85 -57.02 -11.23
CA ASN A 66 -1.62 -57.25 -10.00
C ASN A 66 -0.90 -56.73 -8.74
N PHE A 67 0.44 -56.56 -8.77
CA PHE A 67 1.23 -56.04 -7.64
C PHE A 67 1.42 -54.52 -7.66
N VAL A 68 0.97 -53.86 -8.69
CA VAL A 68 1.08 -52.38 -8.82
C VAL A 68 0.20 -51.69 -7.78
N THR A 69 0.76 -50.82 -6.98
CA THR A 69 0.06 -50.04 -5.95
C THR A 69 -0.15 -48.59 -6.33
N HIS A 70 0.75 -48.02 -7.12
CA HIS A 70 0.64 -46.66 -7.60
C HIS A 70 0.93 -46.59 -9.12
N ALA A 71 0.22 -45.71 -9.78
CA ALA A 71 0.38 -45.40 -11.18
C ALA A 71 0.55 -43.89 -11.39
N TYR A 72 1.39 -43.49 -12.32
CA TYR A 72 1.66 -42.08 -12.63
C TYR A 72 1.62 -41.85 -14.12
N ILE A 73 1.12 -40.69 -14.55
CA ILE A 73 1.16 -40.20 -15.93
C ILE A 73 1.94 -38.90 -15.94
N GLY A 74 3.11 -38.86 -16.58
CA GLY A 74 3.96 -37.66 -16.61
C GLY A 74 4.34 -37.13 -15.21
N GLY A 75 4.42 -38.04 -14.22
CA GLY A 75 4.72 -37.69 -12.81
C GLY A 75 3.51 -37.37 -11.95
N VAL A 76 2.31 -37.22 -12.52
CA VAL A 76 1.06 -37.00 -11.77
C VAL A 76 0.42 -38.34 -11.42
N GLU A 77 0.09 -38.55 -10.14
CA GLU A 77 -0.54 -39.78 -9.67
C GLU A 77 -1.90 -40.01 -10.31
N ALA A 78 -2.12 -41.20 -10.84
CA ALA A 78 -3.32 -41.65 -11.50
C ALA A 78 -4.04 -42.67 -10.65
N GLU A 79 -5.36 -42.53 -10.52
CA GLU A 79 -6.22 -43.51 -9.84
C GLU A 79 -6.14 -44.86 -10.55
N ILE A 80 -5.84 -45.94 -9.83
CA ILE A 80 -6.00 -47.32 -10.32
C ILE A 80 -7.49 -47.66 -10.26
N TYR A 81 -8.10 -47.62 -11.45
CA TYR A 81 -9.55 -47.87 -11.58
C TYR A 81 -9.89 -49.36 -11.41
N SER A 82 -9.10 -50.24 -12.02
CA SER A 82 -9.31 -51.70 -11.94
C SER A 82 -7.99 -52.46 -12.14
N ARG A 83 -7.84 -53.57 -11.40
CA ARG A 83 -6.81 -54.61 -11.61
C ARG A 83 -7.51 -55.86 -12.06
N GLU A 84 -7.58 -56.07 -13.37
CA GLU A 84 -8.35 -57.17 -13.92
C GLU A 84 -7.65 -58.53 -13.75
N ASN A 85 -6.33 -58.52 -13.95
CA ASN A 85 -5.47 -59.71 -13.81
C ASN A 85 -4.01 -59.28 -13.78
N GLN A 86 -3.09 -60.25 -13.77
CA GLN A 86 -1.63 -60.00 -13.77
C GLN A 86 -1.14 -59.33 -15.07
N HIS A 87 -1.93 -59.24 -16.10
CA HIS A 87 -1.56 -58.72 -17.42
C HIS A 87 -2.32 -57.44 -17.79
N THR A 88 -3.35 -57.05 -17.04
CA THR A 88 -4.21 -55.93 -17.39
C THR A 88 -4.50 -55.07 -16.18
N LEU A 89 -4.14 -53.76 -16.29
CA LEU A 89 -4.40 -52.72 -15.32
C LEU A 89 -5.12 -51.55 -16.01
N ILE A 90 -6.17 -51.04 -15.41
CA ILE A 90 -6.90 -49.89 -15.92
C ILE A 90 -6.64 -48.73 -14.94
N ILE A 91 -6.21 -47.62 -15.48
CA ILE A 91 -6.00 -46.37 -14.72
C ILE A 91 -6.89 -45.25 -15.27
N LYS A 92 -7.22 -44.29 -14.42
CA LYS A 92 -7.97 -43.10 -14.79
C LYS A 92 -7.04 -41.91 -14.95
N VAL A 93 -7.12 -41.23 -16.07
CA VAL A 93 -6.32 -40.04 -16.37
C VAL A 93 -6.65 -38.93 -15.38
N PRO A 94 -5.70 -38.41 -14.58
CA PRO A 94 -5.94 -37.31 -13.65
C PRO A 94 -6.35 -36.03 -14.38
N ALA A 95 -7.13 -35.18 -13.72
CA ALA A 95 -7.51 -33.88 -14.28
C ALA A 95 -6.30 -32.95 -14.51
N SER A 96 -5.24 -33.11 -13.70
CA SER A 96 -4.01 -32.32 -13.78
C SER A 96 -2.90 -32.96 -14.61
N ALA A 97 -3.17 -34.10 -15.30
CA ALA A 97 -2.16 -34.74 -16.14
C ALA A 97 -1.79 -33.87 -17.35
N THR A 98 -0.48 -33.73 -17.59
CA THR A 98 0.06 -33.00 -18.74
C THR A 98 0.58 -33.92 -19.87
N GLY A 99 0.37 -35.23 -19.71
CA GLY A 99 0.91 -36.27 -20.57
C GLY A 99 2.32 -36.71 -20.14
N GLY A 100 2.83 -37.72 -20.84
CA GLY A 100 4.13 -38.30 -20.53
C GLY A 100 4.08 -39.81 -20.38
N SER A 101 5.18 -40.44 -20.01
CA SER A 101 5.27 -41.87 -19.78
C SER A 101 4.40 -42.30 -18.61
N ILE A 102 3.83 -43.49 -18.72
CA ILE A 102 3.10 -44.15 -17.62
C ILE A 102 4.14 -44.88 -16.77
N ARG A 103 4.24 -44.49 -15.50
CA ARG A 103 5.09 -45.13 -14.51
C ARG A 103 4.24 -45.86 -13.49
N LEU A 104 4.60 -47.11 -13.22
CA LEU A 104 3.94 -47.99 -12.25
C LEU A 104 4.91 -48.32 -11.12
N THR A 105 4.43 -48.35 -9.90
CA THR A 105 5.24 -48.73 -8.73
C THR A 105 4.50 -49.76 -7.86
N THR A 106 5.27 -50.60 -7.18
CA THR A 106 4.76 -51.57 -6.21
C THR A 106 5.17 -51.19 -4.80
N ASP A 107 4.57 -51.81 -3.76
CA ASP A 107 4.94 -51.61 -2.36
C ASP A 107 6.39 -51.98 -2.05
N SER A 108 6.98 -52.88 -2.85
CA SER A 108 8.41 -53.25 -2.75
C SER A 108 9.34 -52.30 -3.54
N ASN A 109 8.84 -51.14 -3.93
CA ASN A 109 9.56 -50.10 -4.69
C ASN A 109 10.13 -50.60 -6.05
N LYS A 110 9.48 -51.56 -6.69
CA LYS A 110 9.78 -51.96 -8.06
C LYS A 110 9.02 -51.05 -9.01
N GLU A 111 9.72 -50.58 -10.07
CA GLU A 111 9.16 -49.64 -11.00
C GLU A 111 9.17 -50.17 -12.44
N ALA A 112 8.19 -49.78 -13.23
CA ALA A 112 8.14 -49.98 -14.66
C ALA A 112 7.60 -48.70 -15.31
N SER A 113 8.13 -48.39 -16.49
CA SER A 113 7.66 -47.25 -17.29
C SER A 113 7.34 -47.69 -18.71
N SER A 114 6.34 -47.03 -19.29
CA SER A 114 6.03 -47.23 -20.71
C SER A 114 7.16 -46.65 -21.58
N ALA A 115 7.40 -47.29 -22.73
CA ALA A 115 8.35 -46.78 -23.73
C ALA A 115 7.80 -45.51 -24.40
N GLU A 116 6.49 -45.43 -24.60
CA GLU A 116 5.82 -44.32 -25.22
C GLU A 116 5.10 -43.43 -24.18
N SER A 117 4.89 -42.19 -24.55
CA SER A 117 4.14 -41.22 -23.73
C SER A 117 2.66 -41.23 -24.08
N LEU A 118 1.81 -41.20 -23.07
CA LEU A 118 0.39 -40.95 -23.24
C LEU A 118 0.16 -39.47 -23.59
N VAL A 119 -0.55 -39.22 -24.69
CA VAL A 119 -0.94 -37.85 -25.09
C VAL A 119 -2.28 -37.53 -24.42
N ILE A 120 -2.34 -36.42 -23.69
CA ILE A 120 -3.57 -35.96 -23.07
C ILE A 120 -4.38 -35.11 -24.04
N LEU A 121 -5.65 -35.47 -24.22
CA LEU A 121 -6.60 -34.69 -24.98
C LEU A 121 -7.40 -33.80 -24.06
N TYR A 122 -7.15 -32.50 -24.12
CA TYR A 122 -7.92 -31.51 -23.38
C TYR A 122 -9.17 -31.16 -24.16
N PRO A 123 -10.36 -31.12 -23.52
CA PRO A 123 -11.56 -30.65 -24.18
C PRO A 123 -11.42 -29.16 -24.52
N VAL A 124 -11.86 -28.75 -25.68
CA VAL A 124 -11.90 -27.35 -26.10
C VAL A 124 -13.08 -26.65 -25.42
N PRO A 125 -12.87 -25.48 -24.79
CA PRO A 125 -13.94 -24.71 -24.21
C PRO A 125 -14.95 -24.24 -25.27
N GLU A 126 -16.24 -24.46 -25.01
CA GLU A 126 -17.33 -23.93 -25.82
C GLU A 126 -18.08 -22.87 -25.02
N ILE A 127 -18.02 -21.60 -25.44
CA ILE A 127 -18.74 -20.51 -24.78
C ILE A 127 -20.16 -20.46 -25.30
N LYS A 128 -21.13 -20.43 -24.38
CA LYS A 128 -22.56 -20.37 -24.69
C LYS A 128 -23.25 -19.11 -24.22
N SER A 129 -22.73 -18.48 -23.16
CA SER A 129 -23.26 -17.20 -22.73
C SER A 129 -22.91 -16.09 -23.72
N GLU A 130 -23.76 -15.11 -23.81
CA GLU A 130 -23.40 -13.83 -24.37
C GLU A 130 -22.41 -13.14 -23.43
N ILE A 131 -21.32 -12.64 -23.97
CA ILE A 131 -20.32 -11.88 -23.21
C ILE A 131 -20.73 -10.41 -23.23
N PRO A 132 -20.93 -9.78 -22.08
CA PRO A 132 -21.26 -8.35 -22.02
C PRO A 132 -20.16 -7.51 -22.70
N ILE A 133 -20.50 -6.30 -23.09
CA ILE A 133 -19.55 -5.37 -23.68
C ILE A 133 -18.77 -4.58 -22.61
N MET A 134 -19.30 -4.55 -21.39
CA MET A 134 -18.74 -3.82 -20.26
C MET A 134 -19.17 -4.41 -18.92
N SER A 135 -18.39 -4.13 -17.89
CA SER A 135 -18.73 -4.35 -16.47
C SER A 135 -18.04 -3.29 -15.62
N ALA A 136 -18.50 -3.13 -14.38
CA ALA A 136 -17.76 -2.32 -13.41
C ALA A 136 -16.45 -3.00 -12.99
N VAL A 137 -15.48 -2.22 -12.55
CA VAL A 137 -14.25 -2.73 -11.92
C VAL A 137 -14.60 -3.54 -10.65
N ASN A 138 -13.91 -4.65 -10.46
CA ASN A 138 -14.17 -5.59 -9.36
C ASN A 138 -15.53 -6.31 -9.41
N GLU A 139 -16.34 -6.09 -10.42
CA GLU A 139 -17.54 -6.87 -10.68
C GLU A 139 -17.17 -8.28 -11.19
N VAL A 140 -18.03 -9.24 -11.00
CA VAL A 140 -17.84 -10.59 -11.54
C VAL A 140 -18.62 -10.77 -12.83
N ILE A 141 -17.98 -11.30 -13.86
CA ILE A 141 -18.64 -11.77 -15.08
C ILE A 141 -18.77 -13.28 -15.03
N THR A 142 -19.94 -13.78 -15.43
CA THR A 142 -20.20 -15.21 -15.50
C THR A 142 -20.19 -15.67 -16.94
N ILE A 143 -19.25 -16.54 -17.26
CA ILE A 143 -19.11 -17.18 -18.55
C ILE A 143 -19.69 -18.60 -18.43
N THR A 144 -20.69 -18.94 -19.23
CA THR A 144 -21.26 -20.29 -19.24
C THR A 144 -20.94 -21.01 -20.53
N GLY A 145 -20.79 -22.33 -20.46
CA GLY A 145 -20.38 -23.08 -21.63
C GLY A 145 -20.29 -24.58 -21.41
N LYS A 146 -19.27 -25.20 -22.01
CA LYS A 146 -18.79 -26.56 -21.74
C LYS A 146 -17.29 -26.58 -21.69
N ASN A 147 -16.76 -27.56 -20.98
CA ASN A 147 -15.32 -27.78 -20.85
C ASN A 147 -14.56 -26.58 -20.25
N LEU A 148 -15.22 -25.75 -19.44
CA LEU A 148 -14.60 -24.53 -18.91
C LEU A 148 -13.55 -24.83 -17.82
N GLN A 149 -13.55 -26.06 -17.26
CA GLN A 149 -12.56 -26.51 -16.27
C GLN A 149 -11.11 -26.53 -16.79
N VAL A 150 -10.91 -26.47 -18.12
CA VAL A 150 -9.57 -26.47 -18.71
C VAL A 150 -9.02 -25.06 -18.96
N VAL A 151 -9.80 -24.03 -18.68
CA VAL A 151 -9.35 -22.64 -18.79
C VAL A 151 -8.26 -22.37 -17.74
N THR A 152 -7.14 -21.84 -18.18
CA THR A 152 -6.01 -21.53 -17.31
C THR A 152 -5.96 -20.06 -16.92
N ARG A 153 -6.49 -19.19 -17.80
CA ARG A 153 -6.41 -17.75 -17.62
C ARG A 153 -7.51 -17.02 -18.40
N VAL A 154 -7.96 -15.90 -17.85
CA VAL A 154 -8.80 -14.92 -18.56
C VAL A 154 -8.12 -13.56 -18.43
N THR A 155 -7.82 -12.91 -19.56
CA THR A 155 -7.12 -11.62 -19.57
C THR A 155 -8.00 -10.51 -20.13
N PHE A 156 -7.82 -9.32 -19.57
CA PHE A 156 -8.36 -8.06 -20.05
C PHE A 156 -7.17 -7.26 -20.58
N GLY A 157 -6.91 -7.33 -21.87
CA GLY A 157 -5.66 -6.87 -22.44
C GLY A 157 -4.46 -7.63 -21.90
N THR A 158 -3.59 -6.94 -21.17
CA THR A 158 -2.41 -7.54 -20.52
C THR A 158 -2.62 -7.89 -19.05
N VAL A 159 -3.79 -7.58 -18.47
CA VAL A 159 -4.08 -7.77 -17.04
C VAL A 159 -4.94 -9.00 -16.83
N ASP A 160 -4.54 -9.87 -15.91
CA ASP A 160 -5.30 -11.06 -15.57
C ASP A 160 -6.53 -10.73 -14.74
N GLY A 161 -7.69 -11.30 -15.13
CA GLY A 161 -8.87 -11.40 -14.29
C GLY A 161 -8.69 -12.51 -13.25
N VAL A 162 -9.28 -12.32 -12.07
CA VAL A 162 -9.24 -13.34 -11.01
C VAL A 162 -10.37 -14.35 -11.25
N ILE A 163 -10.01 -15.62 -11.45
CA ILE A 163 -10.99 -16.71 -11.53
C ILE A 163 -11.43 -17.04 -10.10
N GLU A 164 -12.68 -16.70 -9.76
CA GLU A 164 -13.28 -16.93 -8.45
C GLU A 164 -13.98 -18.30 -8.36
N HIS A 165 -14.51 -18.78 -9.49
CA HIS A 165 -15.12 -20.10 -9.59
C HIS A 165 -14.91 -20.69 -10.98
N GLN A 166 -14.70 -22.00 -11.04
CA GLN A 166 -14.51 -22.73 -12.28
C GLN A 166 -15.01 -24.17 -12.17
N ASP A 167 -15.89 -24.56 -13.09
CA ASP A 167 -16.30 -25.95 -13.29
C ASP A 167 -16.44 -26.25 -14.78
N ASP A 168 -17.03 -27.41 -15.15
CA ASP A 168 -17.23 -27.80 -16.56
C ASP A 168 -18.12 -26.81 -17.32
N ARG A 169 -19.04 -26.12 -16.64
CA ARG A 169 -20.10 -25.32 -17.25
C ARG A 169 -20.07 -23.86 -16.95
N THR A 170 -19.36 -23.48 -15.90
CA THR A 170 -19.36 -22.13 -15.34
C THR A 170 -17.96 -21.66 -15.03
N LEU A 171 -17.65 -20.45 -15.45
CA LEU A 171 -16.43 -19.72 -15.13
C LEU A 171 -16.84 -18.33 -14.63
N ILE A 172 -16.52 -18.01 -13.38
CA ILE A 172 -16.78 -16.72 -12.78
C ILE A 172 -15.45 -15.98 -12.65
N VAL A 173 -15.37 -14.83 -13.28
CA VAL A 173 -14.15 -14.04 -13.37
C VAL A 173 -14.41 -12.64 -12.83
N LYS A 174 -13.61 -12.22 -11.86
CA LYS A 174 -13.62 -10.85 -11.35
C LYS A 174 -12.81 -9.95 -12.27
N THR A 175 -13.40 -8.84 -12.68
CA THR A 175 -12.80 -7.88 -13.60
C THR A 175 -11.70 -7.07 -12.89
N PRO A 176 -10.53 -6.93 -13.52
CA PRO A 176 -9.42 -6.15 -12.94
C PRO A 176 -9.62 -4.65 -13.16
N ASN A 177 -8.79 -3.86 -12.49
CA ASN A 177 -8.69 -2.42 -12.73
C ASN A 177 -7.84 -2.18 -13.99
N THR A 178 -8.49 -2.08 -15.14
CA THR A 178 -7.84 -1.84 -16.45
C THR A 178 -8.77 -1.06 -17.36
N GLY A 179 -8.22 -0.38 -18.36
CA GLY A 179 -8.98 0.34 -19.39
C GLY A 179 -9.64 -0.58 -20.42
N PRO A 180 -10.28 0.02 -21.45
CA PRO A 180 -10.85 -0.74 -22.56
C PRO A 180 -9.79 -1.61 -23.25
N SER A 181 -10.08 -2.91 -23.38
CA SER A 181 -9.09 -3.88 -23.86
C SER A 181 -9.75 -5.15 -24.38
N PRO A 182 -9.06 -5.97 -25.16
CA PRO A 182 -9.57 -7.28 -25.55
C PRO A 182 -9.78 -8.18 -24.33
N LEU A 183 -10.89 -8.88 -24.29
CA LEU A 183 -11.15 -9.96 -23.35
C LEU A 183 -10.78 -11.28 -24.01
N VAL A 184 -9.81 -11.97 -23.44
CA VAL A 184 -9.23 -13.20 -24.01
C VAL A 184 -9.26 -14.31 -22.96
N LEU A 185 -9.70 -15.49 -23.40
CA LEU A 185 -9.65 -16.71 -22.63
C LEU A 185 -8.48 -17.56 -23.11
N THR A 186 -7.70 -18.09 -22.19
CA THR A 186 -6.58 -18.98 -22.47
C THR A 186 -6.82 -20.34 -21.82
N TYR A 187 -6.54 -21.42 -22.53
CA TYR A 187 -6.68 -22.78 -22.01
C TYR A 187 -5.52 -23.66 -22.47
N SER A 188 -5.28 -24.74 -21.73
CA SER A 188 -4.25 -25.71 -22.12
C SER A 188 -4.74 -26.60 -23.26
N TYR A 189 -3.93 -26.75 -24.27
CA TYR A 189 -4.19 -27.59 -25.41
C TYR A 189 -3.33 -28.87 -25.39
N ASN A 190 -3.81 -29.95 -26.01
CA ASN A 190 -3.24 -31.31 -25.94
C ASN A 190 -1.89 -31.51 -26.64
N THR A 191 -1.31 -30.51 -27.20
CA THR A 191 0.01 -30.63 -27.87
C THR A 191 1.09 -30.05 -26.97
N VAL A 192 2.22 -30.66 -27.05
CA VAL A 192 3.44 -30.49 -26.23
C VAL A 192 3.91 -29.05 -25.99
N SER A 193 3.26 -28.05 -26.53
CA SER A 193 3.77 -26.68 -26.52
C SER A 193 2.78 -25.61 -26.20
N GLY A 194 1.60 -25.89 -25.62
CA GLY A 194 1.08 -24.65 -25.38
C GLY A 194 -0.36 -24.41 -24.97
N GLU A 195 -0.50 -23.28 -24.39
CA GLU A 195 -1.75 -22.58 -24.18
C GLU A 195 -2.30 -22.07 -25.51
N VAL A 196 -3.62 -22.15 -25.67
CA VAL A 196 -4.35 -21.57 -26.79
C VAL A 196 -5.18 -20.42 -26.28
N SER A 197 -5.05 -19.26 -26.89
CA SER A 197 -5.82 -18.07 -26.56
C SER A 197 -6.97 -17.88 -27.55
N VAL A 198 -8.16 -17.63 -27.01
CA VAL A 198 -9.38 -17.40 -27.78
C VAL A 198 -9.94 -16.03 -27.41
N PRO A 199 -10.03 -15.09 -28.35
CA PRO A 199 -10.65 -13.80 -28.07
C PRO A 199 -12.17 -13.99 -27.83
N LEU A 200 -12.66 -13.46 -26.72
CA LEU A 200 -14.08 -13.46 -26.40
C LEU A 200 -14.77 -12.18 -26.85
N LYS A 201 -14.03 -11.06 -26.73
CA LYS A 201 -14.49 -9.72 -27.11
C LYS A 201 -13.27 -8.90 -27.53
N ASP A 202 -13.32 -8.27 -28.69
CA ASP A 202 -12.20 -7.45 -29.18
C ASP A 202 -12.05 -6.13 -28.39
N ASN A 203 -13.17 -5.63 -27.88
CA ASN A 203 -13.20 -4.39 -27.12
C ASN A 203 -14.17 -4.54 -25.94
N TYR A 204 -13.59 -4.88 -24.79
CA TYR A 204 -14.30 -4.99 -23.53
C TYR A 204 -13.97 -3.78 -22.66
N THR A 205 -14.97 -3.09 -22.13
CA THR A 205 -14.77 -1.92 -21.29
C THR A 205 -14.97 -2.28 -19.83
N VAL A 206 -13.96 -2.01 -19.01
CA VAL A 206 -14.13 -2.00 -17.57
C VAL A 206 -14.45 -0.55 -17.16
N ASP A 207 -15.63 -0.36 -16.59
CA ASP A 207 -16.05 0.94 -16.07
C ASP A 207 -15.39 1.18 -14.72
N ILE A 208 -14.49 2.16 -14.70
CA ILE A 208 -13.73 2.53 -13.52
C ILE A 208 -14.26 3.88 -13.05
N PRO A 209 -14.97 3.95 -11.92
CA PRO A 209 -15.44 5.22 -11.39
C PRO A 209 -14.26 6.13 -11.06
N THR A 210 -14.46 7.42 -11.23
CA THR A 210 -13.46 8.42 -10.83
C THR A 210 -13.42 8.51 -9.31
N PRO A 211 -12.26 8.34 -8.67
CA PRO A 211 -12.15 8.58 -7.23
C PRO A 211 -12.59 10.00 -6.88
N GLU A 212 -13.53 10.12 -5.95
CA GLU A 212 -14.00 11.41 -5.47
C GLU A 212 -13.21 11.82 -4.23
N VAL A 213 -12.42 12.88 -4.35
CA VAL A 213 -11.59 13.41 -3.28
C VAL A 213 -12.40 14.38 -2.42
N SER A 214 -12.52 14.14 -1.12
CA SER A 214 -13.21 15.04 -0.17
C SER A 214 -12.45 16.35 0.07
N GLY A 215 -11.13 16.35 -0.15
CA GLY A 215 -10.28 17.53 -0.06
C GLY A 215 -8.80 17.17 -0.14
N PHE A 216 -8.05 18.02 -0.83
CA PHE A 216 -6.58 17.97 -0.80
C PHE A 216 -6.03 18.86 0.31
N PRO A 217 -4.89 18.51 0.93
CA PRO A 217 -4.22 19.40 1.87
C PRO A 217 -3.79 20.69 1.16
N LYS A 218 -3.88 21.83 1.85
CA LYS A 218 -3.36 23.12 1.33
C LYS A 218 -1.86 23.27 1.57
N ALA A 219 -1.34 22.62 2.63
CA ALA A 219 0.09 22.55 2.91
C ALA A 219 0.48 21.16 3.42
N ILE A 220 1.71 20.79 3.13
CA ILE A 220 2.37 19.57 3.60
C ILE A 220 3.70 19.97 4.19
N LEU A 221 3.97 19.49 5.41
CA LEU A 221 5.26 19.69 6.08
C LEU A 221 6.15 18.46 5.88
N LYS A 222 7.45 18.67 5.92
CA LYS A 222 8.46 17.62 5.94
C LYS A 222 8.13 16.54 6.99
N ASN A 223 8.33 15.28 6.63
CA ASN A 223 8.11 14.13 7.51
C ASN A 223 6.66 13.94 8.02
N THR A 224 5.70 14.63 7.45
CA THR A 224 4.28 14.46 7.80
C THR A 224 3.62 13.51 6.82
N GLN A 225 2.97 12.46 7.31
CA GLN A 225 2.18 11.59 6.44
C GLN A 225 1.03 12.39 5.82
N VAL A 226 0.94 12.33 4.50
CA VAL A 226 -0.17 12.89 3.74
C VAL A 226 -1.31 11.89 3.74
N VAL A 227 -2.52 12.34 4.07
CA VAL A 227 -3.73 11.52 3.99
C VAL A 227 -4.76 12.30 3.16
N ILE A 228 -5.24 11.68 2.09
CA ILE A 228 -6.26 12.24 1.20
C ILE A 228 -7.50 11.35 1.31
N GLY A 229 -8.57 11.91 1.82
CA GLY A 229 -9.84 11.21 1.99
C GLY A 229 -10.73 11.32 0.76
N GLY A 230 -11.64 10.35 0.59
CA GLY A 230 -12.56 10.33 -0.54
C GLY A 230 -13.42 9.07 -0.61
N THR A 231 -13.96 8.79 -1.79
CA THR A 231 -14.61 7.53 -2.15
C THR A 231 -13.87 6.89 -3.32
N ASP A 232 -13.94 5.58 -3.44
CA ASP A 232 -13.26 4.80 -4.49
C ASP A 232 -11.73 5.00 -4.52
N MET A 233 -11.15 5.40 -3.39
CA MET A 233 -9.71 5.70 -3.29
C MET A 233 -8.84 4.46 -3.49
N ASN A 234 -9.36 3.26 -3.25
CA ASN A 234 -8.68 1.99 -3.54
C ASN A 234 -8.46 1.72 -5.03
N LEU A 235 -9.04 2.52 -5.92
CA LEU A 235 -8.77 2.47 -7.36
C LEU A 235 -7.50 3.22 -7.77
N VAL A 236 -6.90 4.01 -6.89
CA VAL A 236 -5.64 4.70 -7.14
C VAL A 236 -4.51 3.67 -7.24
N THR A 237 -3.82 3.68 -8.38
CA THR A 237 -2.74 2.73 -8.72
C THR A 237 -1.35 3.37 -8.65
N ALA A 238 -1.27 4.69 -8.75
CA ALA A 238 -0.02 5.45 -8.61
C ALA A 238 -0.27 6.87 -8.13
N ILE A 239 0.75 7.46 -7.52
CA ILE A 239 0.74 8.86 -7.07
C ILE A 239 1.97 9.56 -7.61
N ASN A 240 1.75 10.78 -8.12
CA ASN A 240 2.82 11.68 -8.50
C ASN A 240 2.69 12.99 -7.71
N PHE A 241 3.75 13.40 -7.03
CA PHE A 241 3.79 14.66 -6.31
C PHE A 241 4.91 15.54 -6.85
N GLY A 242 4.53 16.66 -7.47
CA GLY A 242 5.47 17.61 -8.04
C GLY A 242 6.39 17.04 -9.13
N GLY A 243 5.92 16.07 -9.91
CA GLY A 243 6.72 15.37 -10.91
C GLY A 243 7.46 14.14 -10.39
N THR A 244 7.49 13.93 -9.06
CA THR A 244 8.13 12.77 -8.43
C THR A 244 7.10 11.66 -8.18
N ALA A 245 7.37 10.46 -8.66
CA ALA A 245 6.55 9.28 -8.37
C ALA A 245 6.73 8.84 -6.93
N ILE A 246 5.63 8.58 -6.24
CA ILE A 246 5.63 8.05 -4.88
C ILE A 246 5.74 6.53 -4.95
N ALA A 247 6.87 6.00 -4.48
CA ALA A 247 7.17 4.57 -4.57
C ALA A 247 6.34 3.70 -3.62
N THR A 248 5.92 4.25 -2.48
CA THR A 248 5.17 3.51 -1.45
C THR A 248 4.02 4.36 -0.93
N PHE A 249 2.83 3.82 -0.99
CA PHE A 249 1.61 4.45 -0.48
C PHE A 249 0.60 3.37 -0.07
N ASP A 250 -0.32 3.72 0.82
CA ASP A 250 -1.40 2.86 1.24
C ASP A 250 -2.72 3.37 0.66
N VAL A 251 -3.59 2.43 0.28
CA VAL A 251 -4.93 2.73 -0.20
C VAL A 251 -5.99 1.96 0.58
N THR A 252 -7.08 2.62 0.87
CA THR A 252 -8.32 2.04 1.40
C THR A 252 -9.48 2.50 0.51
N PRO A 253 -10.69 1.98 0.64
CA PRO A 253 -11.84 2.51 -0.10
C PRO A 253 -12.10 4.01 0.14
N THR A 254 -11.64 4.56 1.28
CA THR A 254 -11.94 5.92 1.71
C THR A 254 -10.72 6.83 1.83
N SER A 255 -9.52 6.35 1.59
CA SER A 255 -8.32 7.18 1.73
C SER A 255 -7.12 6.65 0.95
N VAL A 256 -6.24 7.58 0.61
CA VAL A 256 -4.86 7.31 0.16
C VAL A 256 -3.92 7.97 1.14
N SER A 257 -2.83 7.29 1.53
CA SER A 257 -1.81 7.86 2.40
C SER A 257 -0.40 7.57 1.92
N PHE A 258 0.50 8.56 2.05
CA PHE A 258 1.89 8.46 1.62
C PHE A 258 2.79 9.45 2.35
N ALA A 259 4.11 9.21 2.32
CA ALA A 259 5.11 10.17 2.77
C ALA A 259 5.50 11.10 1.61
N PRO A 260 5.65 12.42 1.87
CA PRO A 260 6.11 13.34 0.83
C PRO A 260 7.56 13.05 0.41
N PRO A 261 7.96 13.35 -0.85
CA PRO A 261 9.32 13.12 -1.31
C PRO A 261 10.34 13.95 -0.52
N ALA A 262 11.37 13.29 0.01
CA ALA A 262 12.39 13.95 0.82
C ALA A 262 13.27 14.94 0.02
N ASP A 263 13.47 14.68 -1.27
CA ASP A 263 14.36 15.45 -2.15
C ASP A 263 13.66 16.60 -2.88
N LEU A 264 12.34 16.71 -2.77
CA LEU A 264 11.59 17.78 -3.39
C LEU A 264 11.79 19.08 -2.59
N PRO A 265 12.27 20.18 -3.20
CA PRO A 265 12.51 21.43 -2.47
C PRO A 265 11.21 22.07 -1.97
N THR A 266 11.33 23.03 -1.04
CA THR A 266 10.17 23.85 -0.63
C THR A 266 9.58 24.59 -1.83
N GLY A 267 8.27 24.44 -2.06
CA GLY A 267 7.61 25.02 -3.22
C GLY A 267 6.11 24.70 -3.30
N PHE A 268 5.50 25.11 -4.40
CA PHE A 268 4.11 24.75 -4.73
C PHE A 268 4.08 23.62 -5.74
N TYR A 269 3.31 22.60 -5.46
CA TYR A 269 3.25 21.39 -6.28
C TYR A 269 1.83 20.87 -6.43
N VAL A 270 1.62 20.08 -7.46
CA VAL A 270 0.36 19.36 -7.71
C VAL A 270 0.54 17.90 -7.29
N ILE A 271 -0.46 17.35 -6.62
CA ILE A 271 -0.58 15.92 -6.36
C ILE A 271 -1.51 15.34 -7.42
N ASN A 272 -1.02 14.35 -8.14
CA ASN A 272 -1.79 13.59 -9.11
C ASN A 272 -2.05 12.20 -8.57
N LEU A 273 -3.31 11.84 -8.41
CA LEU A 273 -3.77 10.49 -8.12
C LEU A 273 -4.09 9.82 -9.44
N ILE A 274 -3.38 8.77 -9.78
CA ILE A 274 -3.50 8.04 -11.04
C ILE A 274 -4.33 6.79 -10.77
N TYR A 275 -5.32 6.52 -11.60
CA TYR A 275 -6.21 5.36 -11.51
C TYR A 275 -6.52 4.82 -12.89
N GLY A 276 -7.03 3.60 -12.98
CA GLY A 276 -7.18 2.94 -14.27
C GLY A 276 -5.84 2.81 -14.99
N GLU A 277 -5.81 2.99 -16.31
CA GLU A 277 -4.57 2.92 -17.08
C GLU A 277 -3.74 4.20 -16.99
N ALA A 278 -4.36 5.37 -17.01
CA ALA A 278 -3.67 6.65 -16.97
C ALA A 278 -4.60 7.84 -16.63
N MET A 279 -5.79 7.58 -16.08
CA MET A 279 -6.70 8.64 -15.66
C MET A 279 -6.14 9.32 -14.40
N VAL A 280 -6.40 10.62 -14.23
CA VAL A 280 -5.78 11.41 -13.19
C VAL A 280 -6.81 12.31 -12.49
N VAL A 281 -6.78 12.29 -11.15
CA VAL A 281 -7.38 13.32 -10.31
C VAL A 281 -6.26 14.18 -9.74
N SER A 282 -6.31 15.48 -10.05
CA SER A 282 -5.25 16.42 -9.67
C SER A 282 -5.69 17.35 -8.55
N SER A 283 -4.78 17.64 -7.63
CA SER A 283 -4.98 18.68 -6.62
C SER A 283 -4.85 20.09 -7.22
N PRO A 284 -5.38 21.12 -6.55
CA PRO A 284 -4.83 22.47 -6.65
C PRO A 284 -3.35 22.49 -6.27
N GLN A 285 -2.72 23.65 -6.37
CA GLN A 285 -1.35 23.85 -5.88
C GLN A 285 -1.32 23.67 -4.35
N VAL A 286 -0.44 22.80 -3.90
CA VAL A 286 -0.19 22.47 -2.48
C VAL A 286 1.16 23.04 -2.08
N ALA A 287 1.23 23.78 -0.99
CA ALA A 287 2.49 24.27 -0.44
C ALA A 287 3.23 23.10 0.23
N TYR A 288 4.39 22.74 -0.27
CA TYR A 288 5.27 21.76 0.38
C TYR A 288 6.44 22.48 1.05
N ILE A 289 6.58 22.28 2.33
CA ILE A 289 7.65 22.87 3.15
C ILE A 289 8.59 21.76 3.58
N ASN A 290 9.68 21.58 2.81
CA ASN A 290 10.70 20.59 3.08
C ASN A 290 11.76 21.15 4.07
N ARG A 291 11.28 21.63 5.22
CA ARG A 291 12.09 22.13 6.30
C ARG A 291 11.55 21.65 7.64
N ASP A 292 12.39 21.61 8.64
CA ASP A 292 11.93 21.46 10.00
C ASP A 292 11.18 22.73 10.40
N VAL A 293 9.96 22.56 10.86
CA VAL A 293 9.05 23.63 11.24
C VAL A 293 8.64 23.45 12.69
N GLU A 294 8.84 24.47 13.51
CA GLU A 294 8.21 24.55 14.81
C GLU A 294 7.03 25.53 14.71
N THR A 295 5.84 24.99 14.88
CA THR A 295 4.63 25.80 14.94
C THR A 295 4.58 26.49 16.31
N TYR A 296 4.60 27.80 16.26
CA TYR A 296 4.60 28.63 17.45
C TYR A 296 3.19 28.99 17.86
N PHE A 297 2.42 29.47 16.92
CA PHE A 297 1.06 29.89 17.16
C PHE A 297 0.22 29.77 15.87
N ASN A 298 -0.90 29.05 15.96
CA ASN A 298 -1.77 28.82 14.79
C ASN A 298 -3.24 29.19 15.03
N PHE A 299 -3.58 29.74 16.19
CA PHE A 299 -4.93 30.12 16.61
C PHE A 299 -5.96 28.98 16.64
N GLU A 300 -5.56 27.75 16.39
CA GLU A 300 -6.43 26.57 16.38
C GLU A 300 -6.42 25.81 17.72
N THR A 301 -5.23 25.49 18.19
CA THR A 301 -5.02 24.56 19.31
C THR A 301 -4.43 25.21 20.54
N GLN A 302 -3.83 26.38 20.39
CA GLN A 302 -3.14 27.07 21.48
C GLN A 302 -3.99 28.21 21.99
N GLY A 303 -4.21 28.26 23.30
CA GLY A 303 -4.87 29.38 23.95
C GLY A 303 -4.12 30.69 23.69
N ILE A 304 -4.83 31.69 23.22
CA ILE A 304 -4.28 33.02 23.03
C ILE A 304 -4.08 33.65 24.39
N GLU A 305 -2.84 33.75 24.87
CA GLU A 305 -2.55 34.58 26.03
C GLU A 305 -2.44 36.04 25.58
N VAL A 306 -3.56 36.74 25.64
CA VAL A 306 -3.60 38.17 25.42
C VAL A 306 -3.27 38.86 26.74
N VAL A 307 -2.10 39.42 26.85
CA VAL A 307 -1.70 40.19 28.02
C VAL A 307 -1.94 41.67 27.76
N THR A 308 -2.84 42.25 28.54
CA THR A 308 -3.06 43.67 28.61
C THR A 308 -2.10 44.32 29.58
N ALA A 309 -1.26 45.23 29.12
CA ALA A 309 -0.51 46.10 29.97
C ALA A 309 -1.35 47.37 30.21
N GLY A 310 -2.03 47.46 31.36
CA GLY A 310 -2.52 48.69 31.92
C GLY A 310 -3.62 49.49 31.22
N GLN A 311 -4.05 49.05 30.06
CA GLN A 311 -5.18 49.61 29.32
C GLN A 311 -6.20 48.51 29.02
N ALA A 312 -7.48 48.82 29.09
CA ALA A 312 -8.56 47.86 28.98
C ALA A 312 -8.36 46.91 27.76
N ALA A 313 -8.44 45.65 28.10
CA ALA A 313 -8.43 44.53 27.19
C ALA A 313 -8.99 44.83 25.80
N GLN A 314 -8.12 44.94 24.81
CA GLN A 314 -8.58 45.27 23.47
C GLN A 314 -8.45 44.09 22.48
N ILE A 315 -7.64 43.10 22.79
CA ILE A 315 -7.70 41.83 22.08
C ILE A 315 -8.42 40.83 22.99
N LYS A 316 -9.70 40.69 22.79
CA LYS A 316 -10.49 39.63 23.41
C LYS A 316 -10.28 38.35 22.61
N ALA A 317 -10.40 37.21 23.27
CA ALA A 317 -10.40 35.89 22.63
C ALA A 317 -11.45 35.75 21.49
N ASN A 318 -12.36 36.66 21.36
CA ASN A 318 -13.40 36.78 20.33
C ASN A 318 -13.00 37.63 19.11
N GLN A 319 -11.75 38.07 18.99
CA GLN A 319 -11.24 38.70 17.79
C GLN A 319 -10.55 37.68 16.87
N LEU A 320 -11.21 36.57 16.70
CA LEU A 320 -10.87 35.59 15.69
C LEU A 320 -11.80 35.78 14.51
N ASN A 321 -11.26 35.68 13.31
CA ASN A 321 -12.02 35.68 12.07
C ASN A 321 -12.79 36.98 11.80
N GLY A 322 -12.14 37.86 11.07
CA GLY A 322 -12.79 39.04 10.48
C GLY A 322 -13.57 38.72 9.22
N THR A 323 -13.58 39.64 8.27
CA THR A 323 -14.32 39.54 6.99
C THR A 323 -13.47 39.02 5.84
N VAL A 324 -12.16 38.84 6.04
CA VAL A 324 -11.28 38.30 5.01
C VAL A 324 -11.29 36.77 5.02
N GLU A 325 -11.05 36.19 3.83
CA GLU A 325 -10.87 34.74 3.73
C GLU A 325 -9.67 34.26 4.55
N GLN A 326 -9.61 32.97 4.83
CA GLN A 326 -8.49 32.33 5.49
C GLN A 326 -7.19 32.49 4.68
N PRO A 327 -6.01 32.43 5.31
CA PRO A 327 -4.75 32.36 4.59
C PRO A 327 -4.73 31.21 3.56
N PRO A 328 -3.94 31.35 2.50
CA PRO A 328 -3.87 30.32 1.47
C PRO A 328 -3.52 28.93 2.00
N PHE A 329 -2.67 28.86 3.01
CA PHE A 329 -2.27 27.63 3.71
C PHE A 329 -1.67 27.97 5.10
N PRO A 330 -1.56 27.01 6.04
CA PRO A 330 -2.18 25.70 6.00
C PRO A 330 -3.72 25.80 6.05
N SER A 331 -4.42 24.68 6.07
CA SER A 331 -5.84 24.71 6.33
C SER A 331 -6.06 25.16 7.77
N SER A 332 -6.52 26.40 7.96
CA SER A 332 -6.87 26.97 9.25
C SER A 332 -8.35 27.31 9.28
N THR A 333 -8.96 27.27 10.46
CA THR A 333 -10.33 27.72 10.70
C THR A 333 -10.34 29.09 11.35
N ASN A 334 -9.26 29.45 12.01
CA ASN A 334 -9.14 30.69 12.75
C ASN A 334 -7.87 31.47 12.37
N TYR A 335 -8.00 32.78 12.35
CA TYR A 335 -6.88 33.71 12.31
C TYR A 335 -7.14 34.86 13.28
N HIS A 336 -6.08 35.51 13.73
CA HIS A 336 -6.20 36.69 14.58
C HIS A 336 -6.66 37.90 13.76
N HIS A 337 -7.73 38.55 14.21
CA HIS A 337 -8.30 39.75 13.61
C HIS A 337 -8.29 40.90 14.59
N LEU A 338 -7.58 41.97 14.27
CA LEU A 338 -7.55 43.18 15.03
C LEU A 338 -8.24 44.30 14.25
N LYS A 339 -9.25 44.93 14.82
CA LYS A 339 -9.91 46.11 14.26
C LYS A 339 -9.99 47.23 15.30
N MET A 340 -9.49 48.37 14.93
CA MET A 340 -9.57 49.57 15.73
C MET A 340 -10.49 50.57 15.03
N LEU A 341 -11.48 51.12 15.77
CA LEU A 341 -12.52 51.97 15.21
C LEU A 341 -12.48 53.41 15.73
N SER A 342 -11.70 53.70 16.77
CA SER A 342 -11.73 55.01 17.44
C SER A 342 -10.35 55.64 17.60
N PRO A 343 -10.20 56.92 17.38
CA PRO A 343 -8.95 57.66 17.62
C PRO A 343 -8.62 57.81 19.13
N THR A 344 -9.54 57.55 20.00
CA THR A 344 -9.32 57.57 21.48
C THR A 344 -8.54 56.37 22.00
N ASP A 345 -8.39 55.35 21.18
CA ASP A 345 -7.46 54.24 21.46
C ASP A 345 -5.99 54.67 21.24
N ASN A 346 -5.73 55.78 21.75
CA ASN A 346 -4.72 56.73 21.42
C ASN A 346 -3.34 56.38 21.88
N GLY A 347 -2.48 56.35 21.07
CA GLY A 347 -1.16 56.49 21.48
C GLY A 347 -0.28 55.34 21.14
N SER A 348 0.49 54.93 21.47
CA SER A 348 1.62 54.17 21.12
C SER A 348 1.29 52.68 20.91
N THR A 349 0.47 52.09 21.72
CA THR A 349 0.21 50.63 21.64
C THR A 349 -1.27 50.36 21.82
N ILE A 350 -1.87 49.85 20.77
CA ILE A 350 -3.30 49.62 20.75
C ILE A 350 -3.62 48.19 21.15
N ALA A 351 -2.77 47.27 20.67
CA ALA A 351 -2.86 45.87 20.99
C ALA A 351 -1.50 45.24 20.91
N TYR A 352 -1.28 44.19 21.64
CA TYR A 352 -0.10 43.38 21.47
C TYR A 352 -0.43 41.90 21.68
N MET A 353 0.14 41.06 20.86
CA MET A 353 0.20 39.64 21.17
C MET A 353 1.48 39.34 21.94
N ARG A 354 1.30 38.67 23.07
CA ARG A 354 2.42 38.21 23.89
C ARG A 354 2.59 36.73 23.70
N PHE A 355 3.73 36.38 23.21
CA PHE A 355 4.16 35.00 23.15
C PHE A 355 5.09 34.74 24.32
N SER A 356 4.62 34.00 25.33
CA SER A 356 5.43 33.73 26.50
C SER A 356 6.34 32.53 26.30
N PHE A 357 7.63 32.77 26.19
CA PHE A 357 8.63 31.71 26.16
C PHE A 357 8.70 30.91 27.45
N ALA A 358 8.33 31.51 28.57
CA ALA A 358 8.39 30.86 29.89
C ALA A 358 7.35 29.72 30.01
N THR A 359 6.25 29.83 29.31
CA THR A 359 5.16 28.83 29.32
C THR A 359 5.20 27.87 28.14
N ASN A 360 5.89 28.23 27.07
CA ASN A 360 6.03 27.40 25.88
C ASN A 360 7.42 26.80 25.76
N THR A 361 7.60 25.60 26.33
CA THR A 361 8.86 24.86 26.27
C THR A 361 9.26 24.47 24.85
N THR A 362 8.30 24.32 23.95
CA THR A 362 8.53 24.00 22.53
C THR A 362 9.35 25.09 21.85
N TRP A 363 9.03 26.34 22.13
CA TRP A 363 9.75 27.48 21.58
C TRP A 363 11.20 27.55 22.02
N LYS A 364 11.42 27.42 23.32
CA LYS A 364 12.78 27.41 23.88
C LYS A 364 13.59 26.28 23.26
N THR A 365 12.99 25.11 23.17
CA THR A 365 13.63 23.94 22.54
C THR A 365 13.94 24.19 21.07
N ALA A 366 13.01 24.78 20.32
CA ALA A 366 13.24 25.11 18.92
C ALA A 366 14.34 26.14 18.74
N PHE A 367 14.37 27.17 19.57
CA PHE A 367 15.41 28.21 19.54
C PHE A 367 16.79 27.66 19.94
N ASP A 368 16.85 26.70 20.85
CA ASP A 368 18.04 26.03 21.32
C ASP A 368 18.51 24.90 20.38
N LYS A 369 17.66 24.40 19.45
CA LYS A 369 18.07 23.42 18.45
C LYS A 369 19.13 24.01 17.52
N GLY A 370 20.16 23.25 17.25
CA GLY A 370 21.31 23.71 16.46
C GLY A 370 20.98 24.36 15.14
N ALA A 371 20.00 23.82 14.38
CA ALA A 371 19.55 24.34 13.09
C ALA A 371 18.92 25.74 13.24
N PHE A 372 18.00 25.92 14.19
CA PHE A 372 17.33 27.20 14.41
C PHE A 372 18.23 28.19 15.17
N ASN A 373 19.09 27.71 16.06
CA ASN A 373 20.00 28.53 16.81
C ASN A 373 20.98 29.30 15.92
N ASN A 374 21.36 28.74 14.78
CA ASN A 374 22.25 29.40 13.84
C ASN A 374 21.54 30.47 13.00
N ASN A 375 20.32 30.24 12.58
CA ASN A 375 19.57 31.17 11.73
C ASN A 375 18.05 30.99 11.88
N PRO A 376 17.45 31.26 13.06
CA PRO A 376 16.01 31.14 13.24
C PRO A 376 15.29 32.21 12.43
N VAL A 377 14.33 31.78 11.62
CA VAL A 377 13.48 32.65 10.79
C VAL A 377 12.05 32.52 11.25
N LEU A 378 11.48 33.61 11.76
CA LEU A 378 10.06 33.69 12.08
C LEU A 378 9.26 33.97 10.82
N HIS A 379 8.22 33.17 10.60
CA HIS A 379 7.23 33.43 9.55
C HIS A 379 5.86 33.61 10.16
N PHE A 380 5.04 34.44 9.51
CA PHE A 380 3.62 34.59 9.83
C PHE A 380 2.88 35.17 8.62
N TRP A 381 1.61 34.83 8.51
CA TRP A 381 0.73 35.49 7.55
C TRP A 381 0.32 36.85 8.06
N LEU A 382 0.34 37.84 7.18
CA LEU A 382 -0.09 39.20 7.42
C LEU A 382 -1.05 39.64 6.31
N ASN A 383 -2.18 40.21 6.74
CA ASN A 383 -3.14 40.83 5.84
C ASN A 383 -3.58 42.18 6.44
N THR A 384 -3.45 43.26 5.68
CA THR A 384 -3.88 44.60 6.09
C THR A 384 -4.09 45.51 4.89
N ASN A 385 -5.12 46.37 4.95
CA ASN A 385 -5.39 47.41 3.99
C ASN A 385 -4.85 48.78 4.42
N ASN A 386 -4.28 48.88 5.61
CA ASN A 386 -3.83 50.14 6.15
C ASN A 386 -2.46 50.52 5.61
N THR A 387 -2.31 51.77 5.23
CA THR A 387 -1.04 52.33 4.76
C THR A 387 -0.07 52.67 5.87
N THR A 388 -0.51 52.62 7.12
CA THR A 388 0.28 53.02 8.28
C THR A 388 0.28 52.07 9.48
N PRO A 389 -0.05 50.75 9.32
CA PRO A 389 0.13 49.89 10.47
C PRO A 389 1.61 49.81 10.80
N THR A 390 1.91 49.99 12.06
CA THR A 390 3.23 49.75 12.58
C THR A 390 3.21 48.49 13.38
N LEU A 391 3.98 47.50 12.93
CA LEU A 391 4.24 46.29 13.68
C LEU A 391 5.52 46.48 14.48
N ARG A 392 5.49 46.25 15.76
CA ARG A 392 6.71 46.24 16.58
C ARG A 392 6.93 44.86 17.13
N LEU A 393 8.02 44.24 16.73
CA LEU A 393 8.46 42.97 17.22
C LEU A 393 9.45 43.20 18.38
N TYR A 394 9.13 42.60 19.54
CA TYR A 394 9.98 42.59 20.71
C TYR A 394 10.55 41.21 20.89
N ALA A 395 11.84 41.09 20.89
CA ALA A 395 12.51 39.85 21.32
C ALA A 395 12.57 39.81 22.84
N THR A 396 12.92 40.96 23.49
CA THR A 396 12.90 41.14 24.95
C THR A 396 12.26 42.49 25.28
N ALA A 397 12.07 42.79 26.56
CA ALA A 397 11.57 44.10 26.99
C ALA A 397 12.44 45.28 26.53
N ALA A 398 13.74 45.07 26.37
CA ALA A 398 14.70 46.09 25.95
C ALA A 398 15.02 46.03 24.47
N ALA A 399 14.82 44.91 23.80
CA ALA A 399 15.17 44.71 22.39
C ALA A 399 13.91 44.67 21.55
N SER A 400 13.63 45.70 20.79
CA SER A 400 12.49 45.76 19.87
C SER A 400 12.87 46.41 18.54
N LYS A 401 12.21 46.04 17.49
CA LYS A 401 12.31 46.59 16.15
C LYS A 401 10.92 46.89 15.60
N LYS A 402 10.82 47.90 14.76
CA LYS A 402 9.57 48.45 14.27
C LYS A 402 9.48 48.36 12.74
N LEU A 403 8.47 47.68 12.22
CA LEU A 403 8.11 47.70 10.81
C LEU A 403 7.11 48.81 10.61
N VAL A 404 7.45 49.80 9.77
CA VAL A 404 6.62 50.97 9.55
C VAL A 404 6.08 50.96 8.11
N ARG A 405 4.79 51.20 7.97
CA ARG A 405 4.12 51.45 6.69
C ARG A 405 4.15 50.27 5.71
N TYR A 406 4.08 49.07 6.18
CA TYR A 406 3.93 47.90 5.34
C TYR A 406 2.46 47.61 5.09
N ASN A 407 2.01 47.77 3.83
CA ASN A 407 0.63 47.50 3.41
C ASN A 407 0.61 46.30 2.47
N THR A 408 -0.20 45.29 2.78
CA THR A 408 -0.38 44.09 1.94
C THR A 408 -1.46 44.27 0.89
N ASN A 409 -2.10 45.46 0.83
CA ASN A 409 -3.24 45.76 -0.06
C ASN A 409 -4.38 44.75 0.09
N GLY A 410 -4.67 44.33 1.33
CA GLY A 410 -5.73 43.38 1.66
C GLY A 410 -5.46 41.94 1.21
N LYS A 411 -4.28 41.62 0.78
CA LYS A 411 -3.85 40.26 0.44
C LYS A 411 -3.08 39.62 1.59
N TRP A 412 -3.19 38.33 1.71
CA TRP A 412 -2.31 37.59 2.60
C TRP A 412 -0.89 37.55 2.04
N VAL A 413 0.06 37.93 2.84
CA VAL A 413 1.50 37.85 2.55
C VAL A 413 2.17 37.04 3.64
N LEU A 414 2.89 36.00 3.27
CA LEU A 414 3.72 35.26 4.19
C LEU A 414 4.99 36.09 4.46
N VAL A 415 5.09 36.64 5.65
CA VAL A 415 6.23 37.47 6.08
C VAL A 415 7.29 36.58 6.71
N ALA A 416 8.54 36.85 6.42
CA ALA A 416 9.69 36.22 7.03
C ALA A 416 10.58 37.27 7.73
N VAL A 417 11.12 36.91 8.88
CA VAL A 417 12.04 37.76 9.66
C VAL A 417 13.15 36.90 10.20
N ARG A 418 14.40 37.23 9.86
CA ARG A 418 15.61 36.58 10.39
C ARG A 418 15.92 37.13 11.76
N LEU A 419 15.64 36.33 12.79
CA LEU A 419 15.70 36.81 14.16
C LEU A 419 17.13 37.17 14.63
N ARG A 420 18.16 36.48 14.14
CA ARG A 420 19.56 36.78 14.46
C ARG A 420 20.03 38.08 13.83
N ASP A 421 19.62 38.34 12.58
CA ASP A 421 19.97 39.58 11.90
C ASP A 421 19.23 40.76 12.51
N MET A 422 18.00 40.59 12.94
CA MET A 422 17.21 41.61 13.61
C MET A 422 17.67 41.88 15.05
N PHE A 423 18.01 40.85 15.79
CA PHE A 423 18.38 40.91 17.20
C PHE A 423 19.70 40.20 17.45
N PRO A 424 20.85 40.73 17.02
CA PRO A 424 22.14 40.04 17.06
C PRO A 424 22.67 39.80 18.47
N THR A 425 22.23 40.60 19.45
CA THR A 425 22.64 40.50 20.85
C THR A 425 21.72 39.65 21.72
N VAL A 426 20.57 39.20 21.21
CA VAL A 426 19.62 38.38 21.96
C VAL A 426 20.04 36.91 21.89
N THR A 427 20.07 36.25 23.05
CA THR A 427 20.46 34.86 23.21
C THR A 427 19.30 34.01 23.68
N ALA A 428 19.39 32.69 23.56
CA ALA A 428 18.38 31.77 24.08
C ALA A 428 18.14 31.96 25.59
N SER A 429 19.15 32.33 26.36
CA SER A 429 19.03 32.60 27.79
C SER A 429 18.17 33.84 28.10
N ASP A 430 18.09 34.80 27.17
CA ASP A 430 17.27 36.00 27.37
C ASP A 430 15.77 35.64 27.35
N PHE A 431 15.39 34.56 26.70
CA PHE A 431 14.03 34.05 26.71
C PHE A 431 13.72 33.20 27.95
N ALA A 432 14.71 32.70 28.65
CA ALA A 432 14.54 31.86 29.85
C ALA A 432 14.06 32.62 31.08
N SER A 433 14.30 33.94 31.15
CA SER A 433 14.02 34.78 32.31
C SER A 433 12.65 35.43 32.35
N GLY A 434 11.64 34.82 31.66
CA GLY A 434 10.30 35.39 31.56
C GLY A 434 10.16 36.46 30.48
N ASN A 435 11.18 36.64 29.65
CA ASN A 435 11.10 37.45 28.45
C ASN A 435 10.27 36.73 27.38
N TYR A 436 9.63 37.49 26.54
CA TYR A 436 8.66 36.96 25.57
C TYR A 436 8.84 37.67 24.24
N MET A 437 8.68 36.93 23.14
CA MET A 437 8.44 37.58 21.87
C MET A 437 7.06 38.20 21.88
N ARG A 438 7.00 39.44 21.50
CA ARG A 438 5.75 40.23 21.54
C ARG A 438 5.59 40.97 20.24
N MET A 439 4.43 40.88 19.66
CA MET A 439 4.00 41.68 18.52
C MET A 439 3.08 42.77 19.02
N ASN A 440 3.42 44.03 18.80
CA ASN A 440 2.55 45.16 19.05
C ASN A 440 2.06 45.73 17.72
N TYR A 441 0.81 46.07 17.67
CA TYR A 441 0.23 46.86 16.59
C TYR A 441 0.11 48.31 17.07
N LEU A 442 0.64 49.22 16.27
CA LEU A 442 0.74 50.63 16.64
C LEU A 442 0.08 51.47 15.55
N THR A 443 -0.55 52.59 15.94
CA THR A 443 -0.82 53.68 14.99
C THR A 443 0.15 54.81 15.27
N ASP A 444 0.85 55.27 14.29
CA ASP A 444 1.72 56.44 14.40
C ASP A 444 0.96 57.74 14.18
N ASN A 445 -0.27 57.67 13.68
CA ASN A 445 -1.10 58.85 13.42
C ASN A 445 -2.59 58.49 13.55
N GLN A 446 -3.33 59.29 14.28
CA GLN A 446 -4.79 59.15 14.51
C GLN A 446 -5.64 59.24 13.21
N ALA A 447 -5.07 59.80 12.12
CA ALA A 447 -5.77 59.95 10.84
C ALA A 447 -6.04 58.63 10.09
N ASN A 448 -5.47 57.50 10.54
CA ASN A 448 -5.50 56.24 9.81
C ASN A 448 -6.38 55.17 10.49
N ILE A 449 -7.49 55.62 11.04
CA ILE A 449 -8.52 54.71 11.61
C ILE A 449 -9.71 54.65 10.63
N PRO A 450 -10.29 53.46 10.40
CA PRO A 450 -10.06 52.18 11.12
C PRO A 450 -8.76 51.47 10.72
N LEU A 451 -8.06 50.99 11.73
CA LEU A 451 -6.95 50.06 11.51
C LEU A 451 -7.46 48.62 11.53
N GLU A 452 -7.15 47.88 10.50
CA GLU A 452 -7.50 46.46 10.45
C GLU A 452 -6.25 45.65 10.07
N VAL A 453 -5.91 44.69 10.90
CA VAL A 453 -4.75 43.81 10.72
C VAL A 453 -5.14 42.37 11.06
N ASN A 454 -4.85 41.47 10.14
CA ASN A 454 -5.09 40.05 10.32
C ASN A 454 -3.74 39.34 10.29
N THR A 455 -3.55 38.36 11.16
CA THR A 455 -2.33 37.56 11.21
C THR A 455 -2.64 36.12 11.54
N ASP A 456 -1.81 35.21 11.03
CA ASP A 456 -1.96 33.77 11.29
C ASP A 456 -0.64 33.04 11.16
N TRP A 457 -0.61 31.80 11.63
CA TRP A 457 0.40 30.79 11.41
C TRP A 457 1.83 31.27 11.68
N TYR A 458 2.10 31.52 12.93
CA TYR A 458 3.46 31.86 13.38
C TYR A 458 4.31 30.61 13.53
N ILE A 459 5.36 30.51 12.72
CA ILE A 459 6.26 29.36 12.69
C ILE A 459 7.72 29.81 12.68
N ILE A 460 8.60 28.94 13.13
CA ILE A 460 10.05 29.09 12.96
C ILE A 460 10.60 27.98 12.07
N THR A 461 11.49 28.39 11.20
CA THR A 461 12.32 27.51 10.35
C THR A 461 13.77 27.97 10.40
N ASP A 462 14.64 27.27 9.70
CA ASP A 462 16.06 27.59 9.55
C ASP A 462 16.37 28.52 8.37
N GLU A 463 15.40 28.75 7.48
CA GLU A 463 15.56 29.64 6.31
C GLU A 463 14.26 30.33 5.91
N VAL A 464 14.38 31.33 5.07
CA VAL A 464 13.22 32.01 4.46
C VAL A 464 12.54 31.10 3.46
N LEU A 465 11.25 30.84 3.61
CA LEU A 465 10.43 29.97 2.77
C LEU A 465 10.07 30.63 1.43
N THR A 466 11.07 31.06 0.66
CA THR A 466 10.87 31.78 -0.62
C THR A 466 10.12 30.92 -1.65
N GLY A 467 10.34 29.61 -1.64
CA GLY A 467 9.67 28.67 -2.55
C GLY A 467 8.14 28.64 -2.42
N VAL A 468 7.61 29.03 -1.27
CA VAL A 468 6.17 29.21 -1.03
C VAL A 468 5.76 30.67 -0.86
N GLY A 469 6.56 31.58 -1.40
CA GLY A 469 6.23 32.99 -1.51
C GLY A 469 6.47 33.84 -0.28
N ALA A 470 7.28 33.37 0.68
CA ALA A 470 7.65 34.20 1.84
C ALA A 470 8.47 35.42 1.44
N VAL A 471 8.10 36.58 1.98
CA VAL A 471 8.78 37.88 1.78
C VAL A 471 9.64 38.19 2.99
N ASP A 472 10.95 38.29 2.79
CA ASP A 472 11.89 38.65 3.84
C ASP A 472 11.81 40.17 4.13
N LEU A 473 11.29 40.50 5.30
CA LEU A 473 11.16 41.88 5.78
C LEU A 473 12.18 42.24 6.86
N THR A 474 13.21 41.43 7.08
CA THR A 474 14.21 41.65 8.13
C THR A 474 14.79 43.07 8.10
N ASN A 475 15.20 43.54 6.91
CA ASN A 475 15.79 44.86 6.74
C ASN A 475 14.75 45.99 6.70
N SER A 476 13.47 45.69 6.73
CA SER A 476 12.39 46.68 6.80
C SER A 476 12.00 47.03 8.25
N PHE A 477 12.54 46.34 9.21
CA PHE A 477 12.38 46.63 10.65
C PHE A 477 13.53 47.53 11.12
N ASN A 478 13.19 48.64 11.81
CA ASN A 478 14.11 49.62 12.35
C ASN A 478 14.06 49.69 13.88
#